data_0e7885767d6c668297696001b32775c7
#
_entry.id   0e7885767d6c668297696001b32775c7
#
_cell.length_a   1.000
_cell.length_b   1.000
_cell.length_c   1.000
_cell.angle_alpha   90.00
_cell.angle_beta   90.00
_cell.angle_gamma   90.00
#
_symmetry.space_group_name_H-M   'P 1'
#
loop_
_entity.id
_entity.type
_entity.pdbx_description
1 polymer ?
#
loop_
_entity_poly.entity_id
_entity_poly.type
_entity_poly.pdbx_seq_one_letter_code
_entity_poly.pdbx_strand_id
1 'polypeptide(L)'
;MIGIKKIKKYEDYITLQKEKTEDPERRKKWEGKLNENTQKFIPTFDQYCNIFDSFKDSLVYCLGARTGEEALALQSLGFSKALGTDLVPFLDHVIEDDIHNMQFKDSSVGLFYTNIFDHSIDPKKFLSEIFRCLKPEGKAFFQLQIGSQLDKYGVLFIDNPEDFINLAKDVGFTIFKSEQNKVLTPHNHGLNWNVILEKR
;
A
#
# COMPACT_ATOMS: atom_id res chain seq x y z
N MET A 1 5.60 -15.06 -12.68
CA MET A 1 6.73 -14.15 -13.03
C MET A 1 6.39 -12.74 -12.58
N ILE A 2 7.38 -11.98 -12.07
CA ILE A 2 7.25 -10.52 -11.88
C ILE A 2 7.86 -9.85 -13.09
N GLY A 3 7.07 -9.03 -13.80
CA GLY A 3 7.53 -8.25 -14.94
C GLY A 3 7.50 -6.76 -14.65
N ILE A 4 8.51 -6.01 -15.11
CA ILE A 4 8.64 -4.57 -14.87
C ILE A 4 8.76 -3.85 -16.21
N LYS A 5 7.99 -2.77 -16.42
CA LYS A 5 8.16 -1.87 -17.57
C LYS A 5 9.55 -1.25 -17.55
N LYS A 6 10.20 -1.17 -18.71
CA LYS A 6 11.50 -0.48 -18.84
C LYS A 6 11.32 1.02 -18.68
N ILE A 7 11.67 1.53 -17.51
CA ILE A 7 11.86 2.97 -17.25
C ILE A 7 13.36 3.19 -17.09
N LYS A 8 13.93 4.17 -17.82
CA LYS A 8 15.39 4.31 -17.92
C LYS A 8 16.00 4.98 -16.67
N LYS A 9 15.25 5.90 -16.04
CA LYS A 9 15.73 6.68 -14.89
C LYS A 9 14.68 6.72 -13.81
N TYR A 10 15.12 6.79 -12.57
CA TYR A 10 14.23 6.90 -11.42
C TYR A 10 13.41 8.19 -11.45
N GLU A 11 13.99 9.30 -11.92
CA GLU A 11 13.32 10.58 -12.07
C GLU A 11 12.14 10.51 -13.06
N ASP A 12 12.28 9.74 -14.14
CA ASP A 12 11.20 9.53 -15.12
C ASP A 12 10.03 8.75 -14.48
N TYR A 13 10.35 7.78 -13.62
CA TYR A 13 9.35 7.05 -12.83
C TYR A 13 8.62 7.98 -11.86
N ILE A 14 9.35 8.78 -11.07
CA ILE A 14 8.75 9.75 -10.13
C ILE A 14 7.83 10.73 -10.88
N THR A 15 8.28 11.27 -12.01
CA THR A 15 7.47 12.17 -12.85
C THR A 15 6.17 11.50 -13.30
N LEU A 16 6.25 10.25 -13.77
CA LEU A 16 5.07 9.50 -14.20
C LEU A 16 4.06 9.30 -13.08
N GLN A 17 4.52 8.99 -11.85
CA GLN A 17 3.62 8.79 -10.72
C GLN A 17 3.00 10.12 -10.23
N LYS A 18 3.77 11.23 -10.24
CA LYS A 18 3.30 12.56 -9.86
C LYS A 18 2.25 13.10 -10.83
N GLU A 19 2.41 12.96 -12.14
CA GLU A 19 1.44 13.40 -13.15
C GLU A 19 0.01 12.95 -12.84
N LYS A 20 -0.15 11.71 -12.34
CA LYS A 20 -1.46 11.16 -12.00
C LYS A 20 -2.14 11.92 -10.86
N THR A 21 -1.37 12.26 -9.83
CA THR A 21 -1.89 12.87 -8.60
C THR A 21 -1.98 14.40 -8.70
N GLU A 22 -1.17 15.03 -9.55
CA GLU A 22 -1.16 16.47 -9.78
C GLU A 22 -2.33 16.98 -10.67
N ASP A 23 -3.02 16.09 -11.39
CA ASP A 23 -4.14 16.42 -12.25
C ASP A 23 -5.31 17.04 -11.44
N PRO A 24 -5.67 18.34 -11.64
CA PRO A 24 -6.67 19.03 -10.81
C PRO A 24 -8.07 18.44 -10.93
N GLU A 25 -8.45 17.92 -12.10
CA GLU A 25 -9.79 17.34 -12.30
C GLU A 25 -9.90 16.01 -11.54
N ARG A 26 -8.82 15.22 -11.54
CA ARG A 26 -8.75 13.99 -10.77
C ARG A 26 -8.79 14.27 -9.28
N ARG A 27 -8.03 15.26 -8.78
CA ARG A 27 -8.05 15.67 -7.37
C ARG A 27 -9.46 16.02 -6.92
N LYS A 28 -10.14 16.92 -7.65
CA LYS A 28 -11.51 17.30 -7.34
C LYS A 28 -12.47 16.10 -7.30
N LYS A 29 -12.32 15.16 -8.25
CA LYS A 29 -13.13 13.94 -8.29
C LYS A 29 -12.86 13.04 -7.07
N TRP A 30 -11.61 12.91 -6.66
CA TRP A 30 -11.23 12.07 -5.52
C TRP A 30 -11.70 12.69 -4.20
N GLU A 31 -11.46 13.99 -4.00
CA GLU A 31 -11.96 14.72 -2.83
C GLU A 31 -13.49 14.60 -2.70
N GLY A 32 -14.22 14.74 -3.79
CA GLY A 32 -15.67 14.58 -3.81
C GLY A 32 -16.16 13.19 -3.44
N LYS A 33 -15.27 12.17 -3.48
CA LYS A 33 -15.58 10.78 -3.13
C LYS A 33 -14.92 10.31 -1.84
N LEU A 34 -14.16 11.17 -1.15
CA LEU A 34 -13.36 10.80 -0.01
C LEU A 34 -14.15 10.01 1.04
N ASN A 35 -15.28 10.55 1.48
CA ASN A 35 -16.11 9.91 2.50
C ASN A 35 -16.72 8.58 2.00
N GLU A 36 -17.25 8.54 0.78
CA GLU A 36 -17.79 7.31 0.18
C GLU A 36 -16.73 6.21 0.09
N ASN A 37 -15.54 6.56 -0.37
CA ASN A 37 -14.43 5.62 -0.51
C ASN A 37 -13.92 5.14 0.86
N THR A 38 -13.81 6.04 1.84
CA THR A 38 -13.46 5.68 3.22
C THR A 38 -14.38 4.58 3.75
N GLN A 39 -15.69 4.75 3.60
CA GLN A 39 -16.68 3.75 4.05
C GLN A 39 -16.51 2.40 3.34
N LYS A 40 -16.12 2.40 2.06
CA LYS A 40 -15.88 1.17 1.30
C LYS A 40 -14.59 0.46 1.70
N PHE A 41 -13.60 1.17 2.31
CA PHE A 41 -12.39 0.54 2.82
C PHE A 41 -12.57 -0.13 4.20
N ILE A 42 -13.57 0.28 5.00
CA ILE A 42 -13.80 -0.29 6.32
C ILE A 42 -13.86 -1.83 6.30
N PRO A 43 -14.68 -2.48 5.44
CA PRO A 43 -14.74 -3.95 5.39
C PRO A 43 -13.40 -4.62 5.05
N THR A 44 -12.53 -3.93 4.32
CA THR A 44 -11.17 -4.42 3.97
C THR A 44 -10.32 -4.64 5.21
N PHE A 45 -10.42 -3.75 6.19
CA PHE A 45 -9.64 -3.84 7.41
C PHE A 45 -10.39 -4.62 8.51
N ASP A 46 -11.70 -4.47 8.59
CA ASP A 46 -12.53 -5.10 9.61
C ASP A 46 -12.44 -6.64 9.56
N GLN A 47 -12.35 -7.23 8.38
CA GLN A 47 -12.13 -8.68 8.23
C GLN A 47 -10.85 -9.21 8.90
N TYR A 48 -9.89 -8.32 9.20
CA TYR A 48 -8.60 -8.64 9.84
C TYR A 48 -8.39 -7.92 11.17
N CYS A 49 -9.44 -7.34 11.77
CA CYS A 49 -9.33 -6.62 13.05
C CYS A 49 -8.64 -7.45 14.12
N ASN A 50 -8.98 -8.72 14.24
CA ASN A 50 -8.36 -9.64 15.21
C ASN A 50 -6.84 -9.82 15.01
N ILE A 51 -6.32 -9.59 13.80
CA ILE A 51 -4.88 -9.65 13.48
C ILE A 51 -4.22 -8.31 13.76
N PHE A 52 -4.94 -7.19 13.54
CA PHE A 52 -4.37 -5.84 13.58
C PHE A 52 -4.63 -5.10 14.89
N ASP A 53 -5.54 -5.57 15.76
CA ASP A 53 -5.94 -4.87 16.99
C ASP A 53 -4.77 -4.50 17.91
N SER A 54 -3.72 -5.32 17.96
CA SER A 54 -2.51 -5.03 18.73
C SER A 54 -1.72 -3.80 18.25
N PHE A 55 -2.03 -3.27 17.08
CA PHE A 55 -1.36 -2.10 16.48
C PHE A 55 -2.15 -0.80 16.62
N LYS A 56 -3.31 -0.78 17.27
CA LYS A 56 -4.16 0.43 17.40
C LYS A 56 -3.44 1.63 18.01
N ASP A 57 -2.51 1.38 18.93
CA ASP A 57 -1.68 2.42 19.57
C ASP A 57 -0.34 2.65 18.86
N SER A 58 -0.04 1.90 17.80
CA SER A 58 1.19 1.99 17.03
C SER A 58 1.09 3.03 15.91
N LEU A 59 2.24 3.41 15.33
CA LEU A 59 2.26 4.10 14.05
C LEU A 59 1.76 3.13 12.95
N VAL A 60 0.84 3.61 12.13
CA VAL A 60 0.25 2.87 11.02
C VAL A 60 0.29 3.74 9.78
N TYR A 61 0.78 3.20 8.65
CA TYR A 61 0.85 3.95 7.41
C TYR A 61 0.23 3.21 6.23
N CYS A 62 -0.59 3.94 5.46
CA CYS A 62 -1.16 3.51 4.19
C CYS A 62 -0.32 4.10 3.05
N LEU A 63 0.46 3.26 2.36
CA LEU A 63 1.45 3.69 1.37
C LEU A 63 0.80 3.91 0.00
N GLY A 64 1.08 5.06 -0.64
CA GLY A 64 0.49 5.48 -1.90
C GLY A 64 -0.99 5.85 -1.78
N ALA A 65 -1.38 6.34 -0.61
CA ALA A 65 -2.78 6.54 -0.24
C ALA A 65 -3.42 7.81 -0.84
N ARG A 66 -2.67 8.62 -1.57
CA ARG A 66 -3.17 9.78 -2.32
C ARG A 66 -4.08 10.72 -1.51
N THR A 67 -5.37 10.39 -1.41
CA THR A 67 -6.38 11.10 -0.62
C THR A 67 -6.56 10.55 0.79
N GLY A 68 -5.94 9.39 1.11
CA GLY A 68 -5.88 8.81 2.45
C GLY A 68 -7.16 8.14 2.94
N GLU A 69 -8.06 7.71 2.04
CA GLU A 69 -9.29 7.00 2.39
C GLU A 69 -9.02 5.78 3.27
N GLU A 70 -7.92 5.07 3.00
CA GLU A 70 -7.48 3.90 3.74
C GLU A 70 -7.11 4.27 5.19
N ALA A 71 -6.38 5.38 5.37
CA ALA A 71 -6.00 5.85 6.69
C ALA A 71 -7.22 6.29 7.52
N LEU A 72 -8.16 7.01 6.89
CA LEU A 72 -9.41 7.41 7.53
C LEU A 72 -10.29 6.19 7.91
N ALA A 73 -10.32 5.16 7.07
CA ALA A 73 -11.03 3.92 7.37
C ALA A 73 -10.39 3.22 8.59
N LEU A 74 -9.07 3.14 8.66
CA LEU A 74 -8.36 2.59 9.83
C LEU A 74 -8.61 3.44 11.09
N GLN A 75 -8.60 4.78 10.98
CA GLN A 75 -8.92 5.65 12.10
C GLN A 75 -10.33 5.39 12.65
N SER A 76 -11.32 5.17 11.78
CA SER A 76 -12.69 4.83 12.19
C SER A 76 -12.80 3.48 12.92
N LEU A 77 -11.83 2.58 12.70
CA LEU A 77 -11.68 1.28 13.40
C LEU A 77 -10.82 1.36 14.66
N GLY A 78 -10.40 2.58 15.06
CA GLY A 78 -9.66 2.82 16.29
C GLY A 78 -8.14 2.89 16.15
N PHE A 79 -7.58 2.90 14.94
CA PHE A 79 -6.15 3.10 14.69
C PHE A 79 -5.86 4.61 14.64
N SER A 80 -5.89 5.28 15.79
CA SER A 80 -5.86 6.76 15.89
C SER A 80 -4.62 7.43 15.29
N LYS A 81 -3.53 6.69 15.09
CA LYS A 81 -2.27 7.17 14.51
C LYS A 81 -2.07 6.74 13.05
N ALA A 82 -3.14 6.28 12.38
CA ALA A 82 -3.06 5.92 10.97
C ALA A 82 -2.96 7.17 10.09
N LEU A 83 -1.98 7.20 9.18
CA LEU A 83 -1.77 8.25 8.19
C LEU A 83 -1.58 7.64 6.81
N GLY A 84 -1.93 8.39 5.77
CA GLY A 84 -1.55 8.08 4.41
C GLY A 84 -0.15 8.59 4.08
N THR A 85 0.50 7.99 3.07
CA THR A 85 1.69 8.56 2.43
C THR A 85 1.52 8.59 0.92
N ASP A 86 2.07 9.59 0.26
CA ASP A 86 2.10 9.69 -1.21
C ASP A 86 3.26 10.59 -1.65
N LEU A 87 3.70 10.47 -2.90
CA LEU A 87 4.68 11.38 -3.49
C LEU A 87 4.15 12.82 -3.65
N VAL A 88 2.81 12.98 -3.64
CA VAL A 88 2.12 14.26 -3.80
C VAL A 88 0.93 14.30 -2.84
N PRO A 89 1.18 14.54 -1.54
CA PRO A 89 0.10 14.69 -0.57
C PRO A 89 -0.67 15.98 -0.85
N PHE A 90 -1.99 15.95 -0.62
CA PHE A 90 -2.81 17.16 -0.73
C PHE A 90 -3.95 17.26 0.31
N LEU A 91 -3.93 16.39 1.30
CA LEU A 91 -4.80 16.44 2.48
C LEU A 91 -3.96 16.21 3.75
N ASP A 92 -4.34 16.83 4.86
CA ASP A 92 -3.55 16.91 6.11
C ASP A 92 -3.24 15.54 6.75
N HIS A 93 -4.02 14.52 6.43
CA HIS A 93 -3.81 13.15 6.93
C HIS A 93 -2.98 12.28 5.97
N VAL A 94 -2.37 12.89 4.96
CA VAL A 94 -1.41 12.27 4.03
C VAL A 94 -0.09 13.04 4.08
N ILE A 95 1.01 12.36 4.31
CA ILE A 95 2.36 12.95 4.35
C ILE A 95 3.14 12.60 3.10
N GLU A 96 4.09 13.47 2.70
CA GLU A 96 4.97 13.19 1.58
C GLU A 96 5.97 12.10 1.94
N ASP A 97 6.02 11.04 1.13
CA ASP A 97 7.02 9.98 1.29
C ASP A 97 7.19 9.18 -0.02
N ASP A 98 8.38 8.61 -0.20
CA ASP A 98 8.72 7.74 -1.32
C ASP A 98 8.84 6.30 -0.84
N ILE A 99 8.02 5.40 -1.38
CA ILE A 99 8.00 3.97 -1.03
C ILE A 99 9.35 3.26 -1.21
N HIS A 100 10.25 3.82 -2.04
CA HIS A 100 11.59 3.27 -2.24
C HIS A 100 12.67 3.92 -1.36
N ASN A 101 12.32 4.97 -0.60
CA ASN A 101 13.24 5.68 0.30
C ASN A 101 12.47 6.34 1.44
N MET A 102 11.81 5.51 2.27
CA MET A 102 10.93 5.98 3.35
C MET A 102 11.67 6.74 4.44
N GLN A 103 11.10 7.87 4.88
CA GLN A 103 11.69 8.71 5.91
C GLN A 103 11.37 8.25 7.34
N PHE A 104 10.86 7.02 7.51
CA PHE A 104 10.57 6.45 8.82
C PHE A 104 11.82 5.84 9.46
N LYS A 105 11.89 5.92 10.80
CA LYS A 105 12.96 5.27 11.57
C LYS A 105 12.84 3.75 11.48
N ASP A 106 13.98 3.08 11.57
CA ASP A 106 14.04 1.63 11.68
C ASP A 106 13.19 1.13 12.86
N SER A 107 12.48 0.04 12.67
CA SER A 107 11.71 -0.65 13.71
C SER A 107 10.75 0.28 14.48
N SER A 108 10.08 1.22 13.80
CA SER A 108 9.19 2.21 14.42
C SER A 108 7.70 2.00 14.11
N VAL A 109 7.37 1.32 13.00
CA VAL A 109 6.01 1.19 12.49
C VAL A 109 5.41 -0.15 12.89
N GLY A 110 4.16 -0.16 13.37
CA GLY A 110 3.46 -1.39 13.73
C GLY A 110 2.80 -2.08 12.54
N LEU A 111 2.16 -1.28 11.68
CA LEU A 111 1.40 -1.81 10.55
C LEU A 111 1.59 -0.92 9.31
N PHE A 112 1.86 -1.54 8.18
CA PHE A 112 1.72 -0.95 6.86
C PHE A 112 0.53 -1.55 6.11
N TYR A 113 -0.15 -0.72 5.33
CA TYR A 113 -1.10 -1.14 4.31
C TYR A 113 -0.68 -0.58 2.96
N THR A 114 -0.88 -1.34 1.89
CA THR A 114 -0.68 -0.86 0.53
C THR A 114 -1.47 -1.65 -0.50
N ASN A 115 -1.93 -0.96 -1.55
CA ASN A 115 -2.60 -1.53 -2.72
C ASN A 115 -1.95 -1.05 -4.04
N ILE A 116 -0.74 -0.48 -3.94
CA ILE A 116 -0.03 0.13 -5.07
C ILE A 116 1.26 -0.62 -5.45
N PHE A 117 1.36 -1.91 -5.12
CA PHE A 117 2.59 -2.68 -5.41
C PHE A 117 2.91 -2.72 -6.91
N ASP A 118 1.89 -2.71 -7.76
CA ASP A 118 1.99 -2.60 -9.22
C ASP A 118 2.58 -1.27 -9.73
N HIS A 119 2.68 -0.27 -8.87
CA HIS A 119 3.33 1.02 -9.14
C HIS A 119 4.81 1.04 -8.73
N SER A 120 5.36 -0.01 -8.14
CA SER A 120 6.77 -0.05 -7.72
C SER A 120 7.71 -0.42 -8.87
N ILE A 121 8.68 0.46 -9.16
CA ILE A 121 9.73 0.18 -10.16
C ILE A 121 10.83 -0.75 -9.60
N ASP A 122 11.02 -0.75 -8.29
CA ASP A 122 11.94 -1.65 -7.58
C ASP A 122 11.20 -2.33 -6.42
N PRO A 123 10.52 -3.45 -6.71
CA PRO A 123 9.71 -4.14 -5.71
C PRO A 123 10.52 -4.71 -4.54
N LYS A 124 11.79 -5.07 -4.78
CA LYS A 124 12.67 -5.55 -3.70
C LYS A 124 13.04 -4.42 -2.76
N LYS A 125 13.37 -3.24 -3.30
CA LYS A 125 13.66 -2.04 -2.51
C LYS A 125 12.46 -1.62 -1.69
N PHE A 126 11.26 -1.60 -2.29
CA PHE A 126 10.01 -1.27 -1.60
C PHE A 126 9.76 -2.22 -0.41
N LEU A 127 9.84 -3.53 -0.63
CA LEU A 127 9.70 -4.51 0.47
C LEU A 127 10.80 -4.35 1.53
N SER A 128 12.04 -4.03 1.12
CA SER A 128 13.15 -3.83 2.06
C SER A 128 12.93 -2.60 2.95
N GLU A 129 12.38 -1.51 2.41
CA GLU A 129 12.03 -0.32 3.19
C GLU A 129 10.92 -0.61 4.21
N ILE A 130 9.86 -1.33 3.79
CA ILE A 130 8.81 -1.79 4.71
C ILE A 130 9.43 -2.65 5.83
N PHE A 131 10.28 -3.63 5.45
CA PHE A 131 10.93 -4.50 6.43
C PHE A 131 11.80 -3.73 7.41
N ARG A 132 12.59 -2.75 6.93
CA ARG A 132 13.43 -1.90 7.76
C ARG A 132 12.59 -1.15 8.81
N CYS A 133 11.51 -0.51 8.35
CA CYS A 133 10.68 0.36 9.18
C CYS A 133 9.77 -0.39 10.17
N LEU A 134 9.34 -1.62 9.86
CA LEU A 134 8.50 -2.42 10.74
C LEU A 134 9.21 -2.78 12.04
N LYS A 135 8.47 -2.69 13.15
CA LYS A 135 8.86 -3.29 14.44
C LYS A 135 8.98 -4.81 14.32
N PRO A 136 9.72 -5.48 15.24
CA PRO A 136 9.56 -6.92 15.41
C PRO A 136 8.07 -7.28 15.62
N GLU A 137 7.61 -8.35 14.98
CA GLU A 137 6.20 -8.79 14.92
C GLU A 137 5.24 -7.83 14.21
N GLY A 138 5.74 -6.67 13.71
CA GLY A 138 4.98 -5.74 12.88
C GLY A 138 4.52 -6.38 11.58
N LYS A 139 3.43 -5.88 11.03
CA LYS A 139 2.78 -6.47 9.85
C LYS A 139 2.71 -5.51 8.67
N ALA A 140 2.75 -6.07 7.48
CA ALA A 140 2.44 -5.35 6.25
C ALA A 140 1.31 -6.06 5.50
N PHE A 141 0.22 -5.36 5.29
CA PHE A 141 -0.94 -5.86 4.55
C PHE A 141 -0.92 -5.33 3.12
N PHE A 142 -0.81 -6.25 2.18
CA PHE A 142 -0.84 -5.99 0.74
C PHE A 142 -2.15 -6.45 0.13
N GLN A 143 -2.82 -5.57 -0.62
CA GLN A 143 -3.81 -5.97 -1.60
C GLN A 143 -3.16 -5.93 -2.98
N LEU A 144 -3.08 -7.08 -3.64
CA LEU A 144 -2.36 -7.27 -4.90
C LEU A 144 -3.31 -7.42 -6.07
N GLN A 145 -2.86 -6.95 -7.23
CA GLN A 145 -3.46 -7.22 -8.53
C GLN A 145 -2.68 -8.34 -9.22
N ILE A 146 -3.24 -9.55 -9.22
CA ILE A 146 -2.61 -10.75 -9.79
C ILE A 146 -3.21 -11.06 -11.15
N GLY A 147 -2.35 -11.33 -12.16
CA GLY A 147 -2.76 -11.77 -13.49
C GLY A 147 -3.47 -10.72 -14.33
N SER A 148 -3.43 -9.46 -13.96
CA SER A 148 -4.15 -8.37 -14.62
C SER A 148 -3.24 -7.53 -15.52
N GLN A 149 -3.82 -6.91 -16.55
CA GLN A 149 -3.11 -5.94 -17.37
C GLN A 149 -2.87 -4.65 -16.58
N LEU A 150 -1.66 -4.07 -16.73
CA LEU A 150 -1.32 -2.78 -16.14
C LEU A 150 -2.11 -1.63 -16.78
N ASP A 151 -2.52 -0.70 -15.95
CA ASP A 151 -3.01 0.60 -16.41
C ASP A 151 -1.87 1.47 -16.99
N LYS A 152 -2.17 2.72 -17.34
CA LYS A 152 -1.18 3.67 -17.86
C LYS A 152 0.00 3.88 -16.89
N TYR A 153 -0.27 3.91 -15.59
CA TYR A 153 0.67 4.29 -14.53
C TYR A 153 1.31 3.08 -13.83
N GLY A 154 0.71 1.89 -13.96
CA GLY A 154 1.30 0.66 -13.44
C GLY A 154 2.59 0.33 -14.15
N VAL A 155 3.61 -0.06 -13.42
CA VAL A 155 4.96 -0.36 -13.92
C VAL A 155 5.39 -1.80 -13.67
N LEU A 156 4.70 -2.51 -12.78
CA LEU A 156 5.00 -3.88 -12.39
C LEU A 156 3.75 -4.76 -12.49
N PHE A 157 3.88 -5.96 -13.02
CA PHE A 157 2.82 -6.97 -12.99
C PHE A 157 3.30 -8.26 -12.32
N ILE A 158 2.36 -9.00 -11.75
CA ILE A 158 2.58 -10.28 -11.07
C ILE A 158 1.64 -11.32 -11.68
N ASP A 159 2.18 -12.42 -12.19
CA ASP A 159 1.39 -13.48 -12.80
C ASP A 159 0.66 -14.34 -11.76
N ASN A 160 1.31 -14.60 -10.63
CA ASN A 160 0.75 -15.43 -9.57
C ASN A 160 1.22 -14.97 -8.17
N PRO A 161 0.46 -15.27 -7.11
CA PRO A 161 0.81 -14.82 -5.76
C PRO A 161 2.16 -15.33 -5.26
N GLU A 162 2.60 -16.51 -5.71
CA GLU A 162 3.87 -17.12 -5.27
C GLU A 162 5.08 -16.29 -5.67
N ASP A 163 5.00 -15.55 -6.78
CA ASP A 163 6.09 -14.66 -7.19
C ASP A 163 6.32 -13.53 -6.16
N PHE A 164 5.23 -12.94 -5.66
CA PHE A 164 5.30 -11.94 -4.58
C PHE A 164 5.77 -12.57 -3.26
N ILE A 165 5.21 -13.73 -2.91
CA ILE A 165 5.54 -14.47 -1.68
C ILE A 165 7.03 -14.81 -1.62
N ASN A 166 7.60 -15.29 -2.72
CA ASN A 166 9.03 -15.62 -2.79
C ASN A 166 9.89 -14.37 -2.65
N LEU A 167 9.53 -13.27 -3.33
CA LEU A 167 10.24 -12.01 -3.19
C LEU A 167 10.19 -11.48 -1.75
N ALA A 168 9.04 -11.57 -1.07
CA ALA A 168 8.89 -11.15 0.31
C ALA A 168 9.75 -12.01 1.27
N LYS A 169 9.80 -13.34 1.05
CA LYS A 169 10.68 -14.25 1.81
C LYS A 169 12.16 -13.93 1.59
N ASP A 170 12.57 -13.59 0.37
CA ASP A 170 13.96 -13.23 0.05
C ASP A 170 14.40 -11.92 0.76
N VAL A 171 13.47 -11.05 1.10
CA VAL A 171 13.71 -9.85 1.92
C VAL A 171 13.79 -10.19 3.42
N GLY A 172 13.21 -11.31 3.86
CA GLY A 172 13.22 -11.76 5.25
C GLY A 172 11.84 -11.84 5.92
N PHE A 173 10.76 -11.58 5.20
CA PHE A 173 9.41 -11.68 5.75
C PHE A 173 8.98 -13.13 5.98
N THR A 174 8.18 -13.32 7.02
CA THR A 174 7.31 -14.48 7.17
C THR A 174 5.94 -14.18 6.58
N ILE A 175 5.35 -15.15 5.89
CA ILE A 175 3.97 -15.02 5.37
C ILE A 175 3.01 -15.38 6.50
N PHE A 176 2.33 -14.37 7.03
CA PHE A 176 1.33 -14.57 8.07
C PHE A 176 0.00 -15.10 7.47
N LYS A 177 -0.41 -14.53 6.33
CA LYS A 177 -1.62 -14.92 5.60
C LYS A 177 -1.47 -14.63 4.11
N SER A 178 -2.06 -15.48 3.27
CA SER A 178 -2.18 -15.28 1.82
C SER A 178 -3.47 -15.92 1.34
N GLU A 179 -4.36 -15.13 0.75
CA GLU A 179 -5.67 -15.61 0.32
C GLU A 179 -6.27 -14.72 -0.78
N GLN A 180 -7.25 -15.28 -1.50
CA GLN A 180 -8.01 -14.52 -2.48
C GLN A 180 -8.82 -13.40 -1.79
N ASN A 181 -8.74 -12.18 -2.35
CA ASN A 181 -9.55 -11.07 -1.87
C ASN A 181 -11.03 -11.26 -2.26
N LYS A 182 -11.91 -11.22 -1.27
CA LYS A 182 -13.36 -11.36 -1.43
C LYS A 182 -14.12 -10.06 -1.16
N VAL A 183 -13.41 -9.02 -0.69
CA VAL A 183 -14.00 -7.73 -0.35
C VAL A 183 -13.78 -6.76 -1.50
N LEU A 184 -14.87 -6.18 -2.01
CA LEU A 184 -14.81 -5.16 -3.04
C LEU A 184 -14.45 -3.81 -2.42
N THR A 185 -13.35 -3.22 -2.88
CA THR A 185 -12.92 -1.88 -2.48
C THR A 185 -13.26 -0.83 -3.56
N PRO A 186 -13.24 0.47 -3.26
CA PRO A 186 -13.54 1.53 -4.23
C PRO A 186 -12.65 1.52 -5.47
N HIS A 187 -11.42 1.07 -5.30
CA HIS A 187 -10.38 1.02 -6.34
C HIS A 187 -10.21 -0.39 -6.88
N ASN A 188 -11.27 -1.19 -6.87
CA ASN A 188 -11.25 -2.63 -7.19
C ASN A 188 -10.95 -2.92 -8.67
N HIS A 189 -9.95 -2.25 -9.20
CA HIS A 189 -9.41 -2.50 -10.53
C HIS A 189 -8.49 -3.72 -10.52
N GLY A 190 -9.01 -4.86 -10.05
CA GLY A 190 -8.26 -6.10 -10.08
C GLY A 190 -7.51 -6.48 -8.80
N LEU A 191 -7.69 -5.77 -7.67
CA LEU A 191 -7.14 -6.18 -6.37
C LEU A 191 -7.81 -7.48 -5.91
N ASN A 192 -7.24 -8.60 -6.32
CA ASN A 192 -7.86 -9.92 -6.20
C ASN A 192 -7.16 -10.84 -5.19
N TRP A 193 -6.07 -10.37 -4.57
CA TRP A 193 -5.29 -11.17 -3.63
C TRP A 193 -4.82 -10.37 -2.43
N ASN A 194 -4.99 -10.94 -1.22
CA ASN A 194 -4.56 -10.36 0.04
C ASN A 194 -3.36 -11.12 0.58
N VAL A 195 -2.29 -10.40 0.97
CA VAL A 195 -1.14 -10.98 1.66
C VAL A 195 -0.83 -10.16 2.90
N ILE A 196 -0.70 -10.83 4.04
CA ILE A 196 -0.20 -10.24 5.28
C ILE A 196 1.18 -10.82 5.54
N LEU A 197 2.18 -9.95 5.57
CA LEU A 197 3.56 -10.26 5.89
C LEU A 197 3.83 -9.92 7.36
N GLU A 198 4.78 -10.61 7.98
CA GLU A 198 5.24 -10.34 9.34
C GLU A 198 6.77 -10.25 9.36
N LYS A 199 7.31 -9.26 10.07
CA LYS A 199 8.73 -9.16 10.41
C LYS A 199 8.97 -9.92 11.72
N ARG A 200 9.75 -11.00 11.66
CA ARG A 200 10.23 -11.73 12.84
C ARG A 200 11.62 -11.29 13.25
#